data_a81801e8b91a6345c57bec15f9ef7163
#
_entry.id   a81801e8b91a6345c57bec15f9ef7163
#
_cell.length_a   1.000
_cell.length_b   1.000
_cell.length_c   1.000
_cell.angle_alpha   90.00
_cell.angle_beta   90.00
_cell.angle_gamma   90.00
#
_symmetry.space_group_name_H-M   'P 1'
#
loop_
_entity.id
_entity.type
_entity.pdbx_description
1 polymer ?
#
loop_
_entity_poly.entity_id
_entity_poly.type
_entity_poly.pdbx_seq_one_letter_code
_entity_poly.pdbx_strand_id
1 'polypeptide(L)'
;MTFRNSKPDCTLADTMIAAWILTPDRMGKNAYSLEWLAENMLRLSGTEFSEIVPKGMTFADIELEKAVPYAAEDADFTLQLWSLFKKKLAEENLLALFSDTEMKLMPVLAEMELDGIHLDAQTLYDYNTELTTGIEDSENEIYKTVGHTFNIASPKQLQTVLFEERHLKPGKKTKRGYSTDTSVLEELALYDPIPKMILEFREMT
;
A
#
# COMPACT_ATOMS: atom_id res chain seq x y z
N MET A 1 8.58 22.81 13.58
CA MET A 1 8.37 23.98 12.68
C MET A 1 7.19 23.63 11.81
N THR A 2 6.02 24.18 12.08
CA THR A 2 4.79 23.85 11.35
C THR A 2 4.71 24.74 10.11
N PHE A 3 4.81 24.13 8.93
CA PHE A 3 4.66 24.75 7.62
C PHE A 3 3.24 25.29 7.30
N ARG A 4 2.36 25.39 8.31
CA ARG A 4 0.96 25.83 8.18
C ARG A 4 0.73 27.21 7.58
N ASN A 5 1.77 28.06 7.42
CA ASN A 5 1.61 29.45 6.99
C ASN A 5 2.42 29.88 5.77
N SER A 6 3.05 28.98 5.04
CA SER A 6 3.80 29.35 3.84
C SER A 6 3.15 28.77 2.57
N LYS A 7 1.97 29.29 2.21
CA LYS A 7 1.54 29.12 0.80
C LYS A 7 2.58 29.86 -0.05
N PRO A 8 3.25 29.19 -0.98
CA PRO A 8 4.17 29.89 -1.88
C PRO A 8 3.38 30.93 -2.66
N ASP A 9 3.86 32.18 -2.65
CA ASP A 9 3.29 33.28 -3.43
C ASP A 9 3.73 33.17 -4.90
N CYS A 10 3.57 31.97 -5.48
CA CYS A 10 3.95 31.66 -6.84
C CYS A 10 3.01 30.60 -7.44
N THR A 11 2.99 30.53 -8.76
CA THR A 11 2.30 29.47 -9.48
C THR A 11 3.06 28.16 -9.30
N LEU A 12 2.40 27.14 -8.75
CA LEU A 12 2.94 25.80 -8.63
C LEU A 12 2.75 25.03 -9.94
N ALA A 13 3.73 24.20 -10.28
CA ALA A 13 3.64 23.25 -11.37
C ALA A 13 4.40 21.98 -11.00
N ASP A 14 3.69 20.86 -10.93
CA ASP A 14 4.25 19.56 -10.63
C ASP A 14 4.57 18.79 -11.92
N THR A 15 5.83 18.46 -12.12
CA THR A 15 6.30 17.78 -13.34
C THR A 15 5.91 16.30 -13.38
N MET A 16 5.72 15.65 -12.24
CA MET A 16 5.24 14.28 -12.16
C MET A 16 3.79 14.19 -12.60
N ILE A 17 2.93 15.10 -12.12
CA ILE A 17 1.52 15.20 -12.54
C ILE A 17 1.43 15.55 -14.03
N ALA A 18 2.24 16.49 -14.52
CA ALA A 18 2.30 16.83 -15.93
C ALA A 18 2.67 15.62 -16.81
N ALA A 19 3.66 14.84 -16.40
CA ALA A 19 4.06 13.61 -17.08
C ALA A 19 2.97 12.54 -17.07
N TRP A 20 2.26 12.41 -15.93
CA TRP A 20 1.16 11.46 -15.80
C TRP A 20 -0.01 11.81 -16.71
N ILE A 21 -0.42 13.06 -16.77
CA ILE A 21 -1.49 13.52 -17.69
C ILE A 21 -1.14 13.23 -19.14
N LEU A 22 0.11 13.50 -19.55
CA LEU A 22 0.59 13.28 -20.92
C LEU A 22 0.70 11.78 -21.29
N THR A 23 0.95 10.93 -20.33
CA THR A 23 1.19 9.49 -20.58
C THR A 23 0.70 8.64 -19.40
N PRO A 24 -0.63 8.52 -19.16
CA PRO A 24 -1.17 7.84 -17.98
C PRO A 24 -0.90 6.33 -17.94
N ASP A 25 -0.64 5.71 -19.10
CA ASP A 25 -0.48 4.26 -19.23
C ASP A 25 0.95 3.75 -18.97
N ARG A 26 1.84 4.59 -18.43
CA ARG A 26 3.19 4.14 -18.12
C ARG A 26 3.18 3.13 -16.98
N MET A 27 3.74 1.97 -17.27
CA MET A 27 3.88 0.88 -16.31
C MET A 27 5.29 0.90 -15.69
N GLY A 28 5.38 0.61 -14.39
CA GLY A 28 6.65 0.45 -13.68
C GLY A 28 6.70 1.24 -12.38
N LYS A 29 7.46 0.74 -11.41
CA LYS A 29 7.52 1.29 -10.05
C LYS A 29 8.00 2.76 -10.00
N ASN A 30 8.84 3.17 -10.97
CA ASN A 30 9.46 4.50 -11.03
C ASN A 30 9.11 5.26 -12.32
N ALA A 31 7.99 4.94 -12.96
CA ALA A 31 7.64 5.44 -14.31
C ALA A 31 7.52 6.98 -14.41
N TYR A 32 7.39 7.67 -13.27
CA TYR A 32 7.27 9.14 -13.19
C TYR A 32 8.28 9.75 -12.22
N SER A 33 9.32 9.02 -11.81
CA SER A 33 10.38 9.60 -10.98
C SER A 33 11.17 10.65 -11.75
N LEU A 34 11.77 11.59 -11.03
CA LEU A 34 12.55 12.67 -11.64
C LEU A 34 13.71 12.12 -12.47
N GLU A 35 14.41 11.12 -11.95
CA GLU A 35 15.55 10.48 -12.62
C GLU A 35 15.10 9.80 -13.93
N TRP A 36 14.00 9.04 -13.86
CA TRP A 36 13.45 8.39 -15.05
C TRP A 36 13.03 9.40 -16.12
N LEU A 37 12.37 10.49 -15.71
CA LEU A 37 11.92 11.54 -16.61
C LEU A 37 13.11 12.31 -17.21
N ALA A 38 14.13 12.63 -16.41
CA ALA A 38 15.35 13.30 -16.89
C ALA A 38 16.07 12.44 -17.93
N GLU A 39 16.28 11.17 -17.65
CA GLU A 39 16.96 10.24 -18.55
C GLU A 39 16.18 10.05 -19.87
N ASN A 40 14.89 9.78 -19.80
CA ASN A 40 14.09 9.40 -20.96
C ASN A 40 13.56 10.59 -21.76
N MET A 41 13.32 11.74 -21.12
CA MET A 41 12.74 12.91 -21.76
C MET A 41 13.77 13.99 -22.12
N LEU A 42 14.80 14.16 -21.28
CA LEU A 42 15.85 15.18 -21.48
C LEU A 42 17.17 14.57 -21.98
N ARG A 43 17.35 13.26 -21.88
CA ARG A 43 18.62 12.56 -22.16
C ARG A 43 19.73 12.97 -21.20
N LEU A 44 19.37 13.32 -19.97
CA LEU A 44 20.28 13.68 -18.89
C LEU A 44 20.33 12.54 -17.89
N SER A 45 21.54 12.16 -17.50
CA SER A 45 21.77 11.17 -16.44
C SER A 45 22.08 11.92 -15.15
N GLY A 46 21.31 11.66 -14.12
CA GLY A 46 21.46 12.28 -12.81
C GLY A 46 22.12 11.36 -11.80
N THR A 47 22.37 11.89 -10.64
CA THR A 47 22.91 11.16 -9.49
C THR A 47 21.75 10.49 -8.73
N GLU A 48 21.85 9.19 -8.47
CA GLU A 48 20.81 8.52 -7.69
C GLU A 48 20.87 8.90 -6.22
N PHE A 49 19.69 9.06 -5.58
CA PHE A 49 19.60 9.36 -4.15
C PHE A 49 20.36 8.35 -3.28
N SER A 50 20.35 7.09 -3.66
CA SER A 50 21.06 6.02 -2.97
C SER A 50 22.59 6.14 -3.02
N GLU A 51 23.14 6.84 -4.00
CA GLU A 51 24.58 7.14 -4.12
C GLU A 51 25.00 8.24 -3.15
N ILE A 52 24.09 9.18 -2.85
CA ILE A 52 24.35 10.33 -1.97
C ILE A 52 24.03 9.97 -0.51
N VAL A 53 22.92 9.25 -0.27
CA VAL A 53 22.46 8.93 1.09
C VAL A 53 22.62 7.43 1.36
N PRO A 54 23.65 7.03 2.14
CA PRO A 54 23.86 5.64 2.53
C PRO A 54 22.71 5.08 3.35
N LYS A 55 22.52 3.76 3.28
CA LYS A 55 21.47 3.08 4.03
C LYS A 55 21.56 3.36 5.54
N GLY A 56 20.46 3.84 6.11
CA GLY A 56 20.37 4.17 7.54
C GLY A 56 20.70 5.63 7.88
N MET A 57 21.08 6.44 6.90
CA MET A 57 21.25 7.89 7.03
C MET A 57 20.07 8.64 6.39
N THR A 58 19.94 9.92 6.72
CA THR A 58 19.00 10.86 6.12
C THR A 58 19.74 11.89 5.28
N PHE A 59 19.05 12.63 4.40
CA PHE A 59 19.67 13.69 3.62
C PHE A 59 20.26 14.81 4.51
N ALA A 60 19.73 15.00 5.72
CA ALA A 60 20.24 15.96 6.69
C ALA A 60 21.63 15.59 7.25
N ASP A 61 22.04 14.34 7.13
CA ASP A 61 23.33 13.84 7.60
C ASP A 61 24.43 13.97 6.54
N ILE A 62 24.11 14.46 5.33
CA ILE A 62 25.04 14.52 4.21
C ILE A 62 25.78 15.87 4.21
N GLU A 63 27.09 15.81 3.93
CA GLU A 63 27.93 16.99 3.78
C GLU A 63 27.43 17.90 2.65
N LEU A 64 27.48 19.22 2.90
CA LEU A 64 26.98 20.23 1.95
C LEU A 64 27.62 20.15 0.56
N GLU A 65 28.91 19.81 0.49
CA GLU A 65 29.66 19.63 -0.73
C GLU A 65 29.07 18.56 -1.67
N LYS A 66 28.38 17.57 -1.09
CA LYS A 66 27.66 16.50 -1.83
C LYS A 66 26.18 16.83 -2.01
N ALA A 67 25.56 17.41 -0.99
CA ALA A 67 24.12 17.72 -1.00
C ALA A 67 23.78 18.84 -2.00
N VAL A 68 24.63 19.88 -2.11
CA VAL A 68 24.39 21.04 -2.98
C VAL A 68 24.35 20.68 -4.47
N PRO A 69 25.32 19.95 -5.04
CA PRO A 69 25.26 19.53 -6.44
C PRO A 69 24.01 18.69 -6.74
N TYR A 70 23.69 17.74 -5.88
CA TYR A 70 22.51 16.89 -6.03
C TYR A 70 21.20 17.70 -6.04
N ALA A 71 21.00 18.57 -5.05
CA ALA A 71 19.81 19.41 -4.98
C ALA A 71 19.71 20.42 -6.14
N ALA A 72 20.85 20.92 -6.64
CA ALA A 72 20.88 21.81 -7.79
C ALA A 72 20.52 21.07 -9.10
N GLU A 73 20.98 19.84 -9.26
CA GLU A 73 20.64 18.95 -10.38
C GLU A 73 19.13 18.66 -10.41
N ASP A 74 18.53 18.29 -9.27
CA ASP A 74 17.09 18.05 -9.15
C ASP A 74 16.27 19.29 -9.54
N ALA A 75 16.70 20.49 -9.12
CA ALA A 75 16.04 21.75 -9.45
C ALA A 75 16.16 22.06 -10.96
N ASP A 76 17.32 21.85 -11.56
CA ASP A 76 17.56 22.08 -12.99
C ASP A 76 16.75 21.12 -13.85
N PHE A 77 16.77 19.83 -13.54
CA PHE A 77 15.96 18.83 -14.24
C PHE A 77 14.46 19.15 -14.17
N THR A 78 13.97 19.51 -12.99
CA THR A 78 12.57 19.90 -12.81
C THR A 78 12.19 21.10 -13.68
N LEU A 79 13.04 22.12 -13.77
CA LEU A 79 12.79 23.30 -14.61
C LEU A 79 12.79 22.97 -16.11
N GLN A 80 13.73 22.13 -16.56
CA GLN A 80 13.81 21.69 -17.95
C GLN A 80 12.60 20.83 -18.32
N LEU A 81 12.20 19.88 -17.46
CA LEU A 81 11.01 19.04 -17.64
C LEU A 81 9.74 19.89 -17.70
N TRP A 82 9.60 20.87 -16.81
CA TRP A 82 8.46 21.79 -16.87
C TRP A 82 8.38 22.54 -18.19
N SER A 83 9.50 23.05 -18.69
CA SER A 83 9.57 23.76 -19.98
C SER A 83 9.11 22.86 -21.14
N LEU A 84 9.50 21.59 -21.13
CA LEU A 84 9.09 20.58 -22.10
C LEU A 84 7.60 20.21 -21.97
N PHE A 85 7.16 19.90 -20.76
CA PHE A 85 5.79 19.43 -20.52
C PHE A 85 4.75 20.53 -20.71
N LYS A 86 5.03 21.76 -20.32
CA LYS A 86 4.14 22.90 -20.57
C LYS A 86 3.81 23.05 -22.07
N LYS A 87 4.81 22.87 -22.93
CA LYS A 87 4.61 22.92 -24.39
C LYS A 87 3.74 21.75 -24.87
N LYS A 88 4.05 20.52 -24.43
CA LYS A 88 3.29 19.32 -24.80
C LYS A 88 1.84 19.37 -24.31
N LEU A 89 1.60 19.81 -23.08
CA LEU A 89 0.25 19.99 -22.52
C LEU A 89 -0.58 20.98 -23.36
N ALA A 90 0.04 22.05 -23.84
CA ALA A 90 -0.62 23.00 -24.71
C ALA A 90 -0.92 22.43 -26.10
N GLU A 91 0.02 21.70 -26.71
CA GLU A 91 -0.12 21.04 -28.02
C GLU A 91 -1.26 19.98 -28.00
N GLU A 92 -1.40 19.25 -26.88
CA GLU A 92 -2.43 18.22 -26.70
C GLU A 92 -3.75 18.73 -26.10
N ASN A 93 -3.90 20.06 -25.90
CA ASN A 93 -5.07 20.71 -25.27
C ASN A 93 -5.36 20.22 -23.82
N LEU A 94 -4.33 19.80 -23.09
CA LEU A 94 -4.42 19.30 -21.71
C LEU A 94 -4.02 20.37 -20.67
N LEU A 95 -3.59 21.55 -21.09
CA LEU A 95 -3.10 22.58 -20.16
C LEU A 95 -4.17 23.06 -19.18
N ALA A 96 -5.43 23.14 -19.59
CA ALA A 96 -6.54 23.50 -18.72
C ALA A 96 -6.83 22.42 -17.68
N LEU A 97 -6.78 21.15 -18.04
CA LEU A 97 -6.89 20.03 -17.09
C LEU A 97 -5.77 20.12 -16.03
N PHE A 98 -4.54 20.31 -16.47
CA PHE A 98 -3.39 20.48 -15.57
C PHE A 98 -3.58 21.67 -14.62
N SER A 99 -3.85 22.89 -15.15
CA SER A 99 -3.84 24.11 -14.35
C SER A 99 -5.10 24.30 -13.50
N ASP A 100 -6.27 23.90 -14.02
CA ASP A 100 -7.56 24.23 -13.42
C ASP A 100 -8.14 23.11 -12.57
N THR A 101 -7.64 21.89 -12.72
CA THR A 101 -8.04 20.74 -11.93
C THR A 101 -6.89 20.24 -11.07
N GLU A 102 -5.85 19.70 -11.67
CA GLU A 102 -4.80 18.99 -10.95
C GLU A 102 -3.99 19.89 -10.01
N MET A 103 -3.54 21.05 -10.51
CA MET A 103 -2.78 21.98 -9.68
C MET A 103 -3.61 22.64 -8.58
N LYS A 104 -4.94 22.72 -8.74
CA LYS A 104 -5.85 23.18 -7.66
C LYS A 104 -6.17 22.08 -6.65
N LEU A 105 -6.14 20.84 -7.07
CA LEU A 105 -6.36 19.69 -6.17
C LEU A 105 -5.18 19.46 -5.24
N MET A 106 -3.95 19.66 -5.71
CA MET A 106 -2.73 19.41 -4.95
C MET A 106 -2.71 20.09 -3.56
N PRO A 107 -2.96 21.42 -3.43
CA PRO A 107 -2.99 22.05 -2.11
C PRO A 107 -4.14 21.57 -1.22
N VAL A 108 -5.27 21.14 -1.80
CA VAL A 108 -6.39 20.56 -1.03
C VAL A 108 -5.96 19.24 -0.40
N LEU A 109 -5.31 18.37 -1.17
CA LEU A 109 -4.78 17.10 -0.65
C LEU A 109 -3.70 17.34 0.41
N ALA A 110 -2.83 18.32 0.21
CA ALA A 110 -1.82 18.68 1.20
C ALA A 110 -2.44 19.21 2.51
N GLU A 111 -3.50 19.99 2.43
CA GLU A 111 -4.25 20.44 3.63
C GLU A 111 -4.92 19.24 4.33
N MET A 112 -5.52 18.30 3.59
CA MET A 112 -6.10 17.08 4.16
C MET A 112 -5.06 16.21 4.86
N GLU A 113 -3.87 16.06 4.30
CA GLU A 113 -2.76 15.33 4.93
C GLU A 113 -2.24 16.02 6.20
N LEU A 114 -2.19 17.36 6.20
CA LEU A 114 -1.76 18.15 7.37
C LEU A 114 -2.78 18.12 8.50
N ASP A 115 -4.06 18.14 8.18
CA ASP A 115 -5.13 18.04 9.16
C ASP A 115 -5.26 16.63 9.72
N GLY A 116 -4.93 15.64 8.90
CA GLY A 116 -5.01 14.23 9.23
C GLY A 116 -6.44 13.76 9.43
N ILE A 117 -6.56 12.59 10.05
CA ILE A 117 -7.86 12.00 10.41
C ILE A 117 -7.93 11.82 11.93
N HIS A 118 -9.06 12.15 12.52
CA HIS A 118 -9.31 11.82 13.91
C HIS A 118 -9.53 10.31 14.05
N LEU A 119 -8.70 9.67 14.85
CA LEU A 119 -8.82 8.25 15.19
C LEU A 119 -9.34 8.15 16.62
N ASP A 120 -10.50 7.54 16.82
CA ASP A 120 -10.98 7.15 18.14
C ASP A 120 -10.24 5.89 18.60
N ALA A 121 -9.10 6.10 19.23
CA ALA A 121 -8.26 5.02 19.71
C ALA A 121 -8.95 4.17 20.79
N GLN A 122 -9.86 4.75 21.59
CA GLN A 122 -10.57 4.02 22.65
C GLN A 122 -11.55 3.00 22.03
N THR A 123 -12.34 3.43 21.06
CA THR A 123 -13.27 2.52 20.34
C THR A 123 -12.50 1.36 19.68
N LEU A 124 -11.35 1.62 19.07
CA LEU A 124 -10.53 0.56 18.48
C LEU A 124 -9.94 -0.39 19.53
N TYR A 125 -9.53 0.14 20.68
CA TYR A 125 -9.01 -0.66 21.78
C TYR A 125 -10.10 -1.57 22.36
N ASP A 126 -11.29 -1.01 22.60
CA ASP A 126 -12.43 -1.77 23.11
C ASP A 126 -12.86 -2.87 22.15
N TYR A 127 -12.94 -2.54 20.85
CA TYR A 127 -13.23 -3.54 19.80
C TYR A 127 -12.16 -4.62 19.68
N ASN A 128 -10.88 -4.25 19.76
CA ASN A 128 -9.80 -5.23 19.79
C ASN A 128 -9.89 -6.18 21.00
N THR A 129 -10.30 -5.66 22.15
CA THR A 129 -10.48 -6.47 23.37
C THR A 129 -11.65 -7.45 23.19
N GLU A 130 -12.76 -6.99 22.62
CA GLU A 130 -13.93 -7.83 22.31
C GLU A 130 -13.56 -8.93 21.30
N LEU A 131 -12.89 -8.58 20.21
CA LEU A 131 -12.42 -9.55 19.22
C LEU A 131 -11.46 -10.58 19.82
N THR A 132 -10.50 -10.13 20.63
CA THR A 132 -9.53 -11.04 21.27
C THR A 132 -10.24 -12.07 22.15
N THR A 133 -11.20 -11.62 22.95
CA THR A 133 -12.01 -12.52 23.78
C THR A 133 -12.83 -13.49 22.93
N GLY A 134 -13.47 -12.99 21.87
CA GLY A 134 -14.24 -13.84 20.94
C GLY A 134 -13.39 -14.89 20.23
N ILE A 135 -12.16 -14.52 19.84
CA ILE A 135 -11.20 -15.46 19.24
C ILE A 135 -10.80 -16.55 20.23
N GLU A 136 -10.46 -16.19 21.48
CA GLU A 136 -10.10 -17.15 22.53
C GLU A 136 -11.25 -18.09 22.85
N ASP A 137 -12.46 -17.59 22.97
CA ASP A 137 -13.66 -18.40 23.22
C ASP A 137 -13.93 -19.37 22.06
N SER A 138 -13.86 -18.89 20.83
CA SER A 138 -14.05 -19.71 19.63
C SER A 138 -12.96 -20.80 19.51
N GLU A 139 -11.70 -20.46 19.78
CA GLU A 139 -10.59 -21.40 19.78
C GLU A 139 -10.81 -22.52 20.82
N ASN A 140 -11.20 -22.15 22.04
CA ASN A 140 -11.48 -23.09 23.12
C ASN A 140 -12.64 -24.01 22.78
N GLU A 141 -13.69 -23.50 22.13
CA GLU A 141 -14.84 -24.28 21.70
C GLU A 141 -14.48 -25.30 20.61
N ILE A 142 -13.64 -24.87 19.64
CA ILE A 142 -13.09 -25.75 18.61
C ILE A 142 -12.29 -26.88 19.25
N TYR A 143 -11.36 -26.58 20.16
CA TYR A 143 -10.54 -27.61 20.85
C TYR A 143 -11.37 -28.56 21.68
N LYS A 144 -12.39 -28.06 22.37
CA LYS A 144 -13.32 -28.89 23.13
C LYS A 144 -14.08 -29.85 22.21
N THR A 145 -14.49 -29.38 21.04
CA THR A 145 -15.25 -30.18 20.07
C THR A 145 -14.38 -31.20 19.34
N VAL A 146 -13.12 -30.87 19.07
CA VAL A 146 -12.12 -31.78 18.48
C VAL A 146 -11.57 -32.75 19.51
N GLY A 147 -11.43 -32.34 20.77
CA GLY A 147 -10.89 -33.14 21.87
C GLY A 147 -9.41 -32.92 22.15
N HIS A 148 -8.71 -32.11 21.38
CA HIS A 148 -7.31 -31.74 21.59
C HIS A 148 -7.00 -30.37 20.96
N THR A 149 -5.85 -29.78 21.33
CA THR A 149 -5.34 -28.52 20.76
C THR A 149 -4.56 -28.79 19.49
N PHE A 150 -4.69 -27.86 18.53
CA PHE A 150 -3.92 -27.83 17.29
C PHE A 150 -3.84 -26.41 16.76
N ASN A 151 -2.98 -26.12 15.80
CA ASN A 151 -2.93 -24.79 15.18
C ASN A 151 -4.02 -24.68 14.10
N ILE A 152 -5.11 -23.96 14.42
CA ILE A 152 -6.26 -23.75 13.53
C ILE A 152 -5.87 -22.99 12.26
N ALA A 153 -4.86 -22.10 12.34
CA ALA A 153 -4.32 -21.38 11.19
C ALA A 153 -3.41 -22.23 10.30
N SER A 154 -3.05 -23.47 10.72
CA SER A 154 -2.22 -24.38 9.94
C SER A 154 -3.05 -25.24 8.99
N PRO A 155 -3.01 -25.03 7.66
CA PRO A 155 -3.76 -25.86 6.71
C PRO A 155 -3.45 -27.35 6.83
N LYS A 156 -2.22 -27.71 7.20
CA LYS A 156 -1.80 -29.11 7.35
C LYS A 156 -2.46 -29.77 8.56
N GLN A 157 -2.45 -29.10 9.73
CA GLN A 157 -3.08 -29.65 10.93
C GLN A 157 -4.60 -29.69 10.78
N LEU A 158 -5.17 -28.68 10.16
CA LEU A 158 -6.60 -28.63 9.87
C LEU A 158 -7.04 -29.78 8.93
N GLN A 159 -6.22 -30.12 7.92
CA GLN A 159 -6.49 -31.28 7.06
C GLN A 159 -6.53 -32.58 7.87
N THR A 160 -5.59 -32.77 8.79
CA THR A 160 -5.58 -33.96 9.68
C THR A 160 -6.87 -34.06 10.51
N VAL A 161 -7.26 -32.94 11.13
CA VAL A 161 -8.51 -32.91 11.93
C VAL A 161 -9.74 -33.22 11.07
N LEU A 162 -9.89 -32.55 9.92
CA LEU A 162 -11.10 -32.69 9.11
C LEU A 162 -11.19 -34.04 8.38
N PHE A 163 -10.08 -34.50 7.80
CA PHE A 163 -10.13 -35.64 6.87
C PHE A 163 -9.64 -36.95 7.48
N GLU A 164 -8.71 -36.91 8.44
CA GLU A 164 -8.18 -38.13 9.07
C GLU A 164 -8.94 -38.48 10.39
N GLU A 165 -9.21 -37.49 11.25
CA GLU A 165 -9.85 -37.74 12.55
C GLU A 165 -11.38 -37.71 12.44
N ARG A 166 -11.95 -36.72 11.73
CA ARG A 166 -13.40 -36.58 11.53
C ARG A 166 -13.93 -37.36 10.33
N HIS A 167 -13.05 -37.91 9.49
CA HIS A 167 -13.40 -38.72 8.32
C HIS A 167 -14.31 -38.01 7.31
N LEU A 168 -14.26 -36.68 7.25
CA LEU A 168 -15.03 -35.91 6.28
C LEU A 168 -14.53 -36.18 4.87
N LYS A 169 -15.44 -36.20 3.90
CA LYS A 169 -15.06 -36.42 2.50
C LYS A 169 -14.22 -35.21 1.99
N PRO A 170 -12.96 -35.44 1.60
CA PRO A 170 -12.16 -34.35 1.05
C PRO A 170 -12.71 -33.96 -0.33
N GLY A 171 -12.87 -32.65 -0.55
CA GLY A 171 -13.27 -32.12 -1.83
C GLY A 171 -12.07 -31.93 -2.77
N LYS A 172 -11.74 -30.68 -3.09
CA LYS A 172 -10.71 -30.28 -4.07
C LYS A 172 -9.30 -30.62 -3.56
N LYS A 173 -8.51 -31.32 -4.41
CA LYS A 173 -7.10 -31.62 -4.14
C LYS A 173 -6.20 -30.51 -4.69
N THR A 174 -5.20 -30.10 -3.89
CA THR A 174 -4.16 -29.14 -4.26
C THR A 174 -2.78 -29.83 -4.33
N LYS A 175 -1.77 -29.11 -4.77
CA LYS A 175 -0.37 -29.62 -4.78
C LYS A 175 0.17 -29.94 -3.38
N ARG A 176 -0.43 -29.40 -2.33
CA ARG A 176 0.01 -29.55 -0.91
C ARG A 176 -0.94 -30.36 -0.03
N GLY A 177 -1.91 -31.04 -0.63
CA GLY A 177 -2.93 -31.82 0.06
C GLY A 177 -4.35 -31.42 -0.34
N TYR A 178 -5.32 -31.66 0.53
CA TYR A 178 -6.70 -31.25 0.30
C TYR A 178 -6.90 -29.76 0.64
N SER A 179 -7.77 -29.09 -0.11
CA SER A 179 -8.08 -27.70 0.18
C SER A 179 -8.89 -27.56 1.48
N THR A 180 -8.58 -26.49 2.22
CA THR A 180 -9.36 -26.04 3.39
C THR A 180 -9.83 -24.61 3.17
N ASP A 181 -10.07 -24.24 1.90
CA ASP A 181 -10.57 -22.92 1.51
C ASP A 181 -12.02 -22.74 1.98
N THR A 182 -12.48 -21.48 2.04
CA THR A 182 -13.84 -21.13 2.50
C THR A 182 -14.91 -21.97 1.83
N SER A 183 -14.89 -22.10 0.50
CA SER A 183 -15.90 -22.88 -0.24
C SER A 183 -15.95 -24.37 0.12
N VAL A 184 -14.78 -24.95 0.44
CA VAL A 184 -14.71 -26.36 0.89
C VAL A 184 -15.24 -26.49 2.31
N LEU A 185 -14.92 -25.55 3.20
CA LEU A 185 -15.42 -25.55 4.57
C LEU A 185 -16.94 -25.33 4.62
N GLU A 186 -17.49 -24.48 3.77
CA GLU A 186 -18.95 -24.27 3.63
C GLU A 186 -19.67 -25.57 3.23
N GLU A 187 -19.12 -26.32 2.26
CA GLU A 187 -19.69 -27.63 1.88
C GLU A 187 -19.62 -28.64 3.04
N LEU A 188 -18.51 -28.69 3.76
CA LEU A 188 -18.31 -29.60 4.88
C LEU A 188 -19.15 -29.22 6.10
N ALA A 189 -19.47 -27.95 6.29
CA ALA A 189 -20.33 -27.46 7.37
C ALA A 189 -21.76 -28.03 7.33
N LEU A 190 -22.19 -28.59 6.21
CA LEU A 190 -23.47 -29.31 6.09
C LEU A 190 -23.47 -30.68 6.81
N TYR A 191 -22.28 -31.22 7.09
CA TYR A 191 -22.10 -32.58 7.60
C TYR A 191 -21.48 -32.66 9.00
N ASP A 192 -20.72 -31.59 9.39
CA ASP A 192 -19.99 -31.50 10.66
C ASP A 192 -19.96 -30.08 11.18
N PRO A 193 -20.05 -29.82 12.49
CA PRO A 193 -20.05 -28.48 13.05
C PRO A 193 -18.66 -27.78 12.98
N ILE A 194 -17.57 -28.53 12.98
CA ILE A 194 -16.20 -27.98 13.06
C ILE A 194 -15.86 -27.04 11.87
N PRO A 195 -16.16 -27.39 10.60
CA PRO A 195 -15.92 -26.47 9.49
C PRO A 195 -16.61 -25.11 9.65
N LYS A 196 -17.84 -25.09 10.20
CA LYS A 196 -18.55 -23.83 10.48
C LYS A 196 -17.85 -23.00 11.56
N MET A 197 -17.48 -23.66 12.66
CA MET A 197 -16.73 -23.00 13.75
C MET A 197 -15.39 -22.41 13.25
N ILE A 198 -14.71 -23.11 12.33
CA ILE A 198 -13.47 -22.63 11.72
C ILE A 198 -13.71 -21.41 10.81
N LEU A 199 -14.83 -21.37 10.08
CA LEU A 199 -15.20 -20.21 9.28
C LEU A 199 -15.45 -18.99 10.18
N GLU A 200 -16.23 -19.15 11.24
CA GLU A 200 -16.50 -18.10 12.24
C GLU A 200 -15.19 -17.59 12.91
N PHE A 201 -14.30 -18.49 13.28
CA PHE A 201 -12.97 -18.13 13.79
C PHE A 201 -12.15 -17.31 12.79
N ARG A 202 -12.17 -17.68 11.51
CA ARG A 202 -11.44 -16.97 10.45
C ARG A 202 -12.00 -15.59 10.13
N GLU A 203 -13.28 -15.34 10.38
CA GLU A 203 -13.89 -14.02 10.22
C GLU A 203 -13.41 -13.03 11.29
N MET A 204 -12.97 -13.53 12.45
CA MET A 204 -12.48 -12.72 13.56
C MET A 204 -10.95 -12.51 13.54
N THR A 205 -10.21 -13.29 12.72
CA THR A 205 -8.74 -13.25 12.64
C THR A 205 -8.24 -12.73 11.29
#